data_861dea753fd88d2fc40eaa592ea3ae98
#
_entry.id   861dea753fd88d2fc40eaa592ea3ae98
#
_cell.length_a   1.000
_cell.length_b   1.000
_cell.length_c   1.000
_cell.angle_alpha   90.00
_cell.angle_beta   90.00
_cell.angle_gamma   90.00
#
_symmetry.space_group_name_H-M   'P 1'
#
loop_
_entity.id
_entity.type
_entity.pdbx_description
1 polymer ?
#
loop_
_entity_poly.entity_id
_entity_poly.type
_entity_poly.pdbx_seq_one_letter_code
_entity_poly.pdbx_strand_id
1 'polypeptide(L)'
;MASVTAAIVPPQLPRNRVPSSFDIAPTRGVPPPTHVLAVQSSPSSKHPVSDSAFLVPTHHIVLAANCAHIPRIPVSRPQMRSNGMLAVPVMPLVVPHAEAFAPLHAFLVAHRLDRLMSALLPVPPSMLSGARAGTSAAGGPFAHISAPQVATFLAASASGDKMSALMALTRTVSAIWRNACALGIFDRDLWAALDFSWEVILGAMNMVATGTV
;
A
#
# COMPACT_ATOMS: atom_id res chain seq x y z
N MET A 1 8.46 -14.33 -13.34
CA MET A 1 8.58 -12.88 -13.12
C MET A 1 9.17 -12.67 -11.73
N ALA A 2 10.44 -12.28 -11.69
CA ALA A 2 11.18 -12.13 -10.43
C ALA A 2 10.64 -10.94 -9.64
N SER A 3 10.37 -11.20 -8.37
CA SER A 3 9.79 -10.31 -7.37
C SER A 3 10.69 -9.10 -7.11
N VAL A 4 10.28 -7.91 -7.54
CA VAL A 4 10.87 -6.61 -7.10
C VAL A 4 10.33 -6.28 -5.70
N THR A 5 10.40 -7.22 -4.80
CA THR A 5 9.97 -7.01 -3.41
C THR A 5 11.08 -7.44 -2.45
N ALA A 6 12.24 -6.86 -2.62
CA ALA A 6 12.97 -6.52 -1.41
C ALA A 6 12.16 -5.41 -0.75
N ALA A 7 11.78 -5.58 0.51
CA ALA A 7 11.20 -4.54 1.34
C ALA A 7 12.27 -3.44 1.52
N ILE A 8 12.41 -2.60 0.51
CA ILE A 8 13.12 -1.35 0.63
C ILE A 8 12.17 -0.51 1.47
N VAL A 9 12.45 -0.43 2.77
CA VAL A 9 11.94 0.69 3.57
C VAL A 9 12.36 1.92 2.78
N PRO A 10 11.45 2.66 2.17
CA PRO A 10 11.85 3.74 1.29
C PRO A 10 12.67 4.72 2.12
N PRO A 11 13.85 5.14 1.65
CA PRO A 11 14.64 6.10 2.38
C PRO A 11 13.79 7.34 2.62
N GLN A 12 13.68 7.76 3.87
CA GLN A 12 13.00 8.99 4.24
C GLN A 12 13.98 10.13 4.09
N LEU A 13 13.62 11.12 3.31
CA LEU A 13 14.39 12.36 3.18
C LEU A 13 13.57 13.53 3.70
N PRO A 14 14.23 14.52 4.32
CA PRO A 14 13.59 15.79 4.62
C PRO A 14 12.96 16.39 3.35
N ARG A 15 11.75 16.90 3.46
CA ARG A 15 10.95 17.43 2.34
C ARG A 15 11.72 18.48 1.52
N ASN A 16 12.52 19.30 2.19
CA ASN A 16 13.33 20.36 1.58
C ASN A 16 14.65 19.85 0.94
N ARG A 17 14.97 18.56 1.08
CA ARG A 17 16.18 17.94 0.53
C ARG A 17 15.91 16.87 -0.52
N VAL A 18 14.70 16.83 -1.07
CA VAL A 18 14.37 15.92 -2.16
C VAL A 18 15.12 16.35 -3.42
N PRO A 19 16.01 15.51 -3.97
CA PRO A 19 16.78 15.85 -5.19
C PRO A 19 15.86 15.79 -6.41
N SER A 20 16.27 16.43 -7.51
CA SER A 20 15.56 16.36 -8.79
C SER A 20 15.75 15.02 -9.52
N SER A 21 16.82 14.28 -9.21
CA SER A 21 17.08 12.94 -9.72
C SER A 21 17.71 12.07 -8.65
N PHE A 22 17.49 10.77 -8.74
CA PHE A 22 18.05 9.78 -7.83
C PHE A 22 18.82 8.73 -8.61
N ASP A 23 20.03 8.38 -8.13
CA ASP A 23 20.88 7.40 -8.77
C ASP A 23 20.56 6.00 -8.27
N ILE A 24 20.13 5.12 -9.16
CA ILE A 24 19.75 3.75 -8.86
C ILE A 24 20.72 2.78 -9.54
N ALA A 25 21.19 1.79 -8.80
CA ALA A 25 21.97 0.71 -9.39
C ALA A 25 21.04 -0.17 -10.26
N PRO A 26 21.35 -0.36 -11.55
CA PRO A 26 20.55 -1.22 -12.40
C PRO A 26 20.67 -2.68 -11.95
N THR A 27 19.55 -3.36 -11.80
CA THR A 27 19.51 -4.79 -11.47
C THR A 27 19.40 -5.59 -12.76
N ARG A 28 20.29 -6.57 -12.94
CA ARG A 28 20.32 -7.39 -14.16
C ARG A 28 19.01 -8.15 -14.35
N GLY A 29 18.40 -8.06 -15.52
CA GLY A 29 17.14 -8.76 -15.86
C GLY A 29 15.86 -8.11 -15.30
N VAL A 30 15.97 -6.98 -14.63
CA VAL A 30 14.80 -6.21 -14.14
C VAL A 30 14.74 -4.88 -14.88
N PRO A 31 13.59 -4.54 -15.52
CA PRO A 31 13.43 -3.23 -16.13
C PRO A 31 13.67 -2.12 -15.09
N PRO A 32 14.50 -1.12 -15.40
CA PRO A 32 14.75 -0.03 -14.46
C PRO A 32 13.49 0.82 -14.28
N PRO A 33 13.26 1.38 -13.08
CA PRO A 33 12.14 2.29 -12.85
C PRO A 33 12.27 3.52 -13.75
N THR A 34 11.14 4.04 -14.19
CA THR A 34 11.12 5.26 -15.02
C THR A 34 11.18 6.53 -14.16
N HIS A 35 10.69 6.47 -12.93
CA HIS A 35 10.62 7.58 -11.98
C HIS A 35 10.85 7.09 -10.56
N VAL A 36 11.24 8.02 -9.69
CA VAL A 36 11.16 7.88 -8.24
C VAL A 36 10.12 8.86 -7.74
N LEU A 37 9.13 8.37 -7.00
CA LEU A 37 8.14 9.23 -6.35
C LEU A 37 8.68 9.72 -5.01
N ALA A 38 8.64 11.01 -4.77
CA ALA A 38 8.82 11.59 -3.44
C ALA A 38 7.44 11.77 -2.81
N VAL A 39 6.98 10.74 -2.11
CA VAL A 39 5.64 10.67 -1.54
C VAL A 39 5.59 11.43 -0.23
N GLN A 40 4.67 12.37 -0.12
CA GLN A 40 4.47 13.23 1.04
C GLN A 40 3.02 13.19 1.49
N SER A 41 2.80 13.31 2.80
CA SER A 41 1.45 13.46 3.33
C SER A 41 0.92 14.87 3.06
N SER A 42 -0.35 14.96 2.70
CA SER A 42 -1.02 16.23 2.56
C SER A 42 -1.13 16.93 3.93
N PRO A 43 -0.99 18.26 4.00
CA PRO A 43 -1.18 18.98 5.23
C PRO A 43 -2.62 18.78 5.72
N SER A 44 -2.77 18.10 6.87
CA SER A 44 -4.04 17.94 7.56
C SER A 44 -4.01 18.77 8.83
N SER A 45 -5.08 19.47 9.13
CA SER A 45 -5.20 20.32 10.33
C SER A 45 -5.09 19.55 11.66
N LYS A 46 -5.10 18.22 11.63
CA LYS A 46 -5.12 17.37 12.84
C LYS A 46 -3.82 16.59 13.11
N HIS A 47 -2.90 16.55 12.17
CA HIS A 47 -1.63 15.87 12.35
C HIS A 47 -0.48 16.76 11.89
N PRO A 48 0.61 16.83 12.65
CA PRO A 48 1.81 17.52 12.20
C PRO A 48 2.23 16.85 10.88
N VAL A 49 2.44 17.64 9.85
CA VAL A 49 2.97 17.18 8.57
C VAL A 49 4.30 16.53 8.87
N SER A 50 4.42 15.24 8.56
CA SER A 50 5.74 14.61 8.55
C SER A 50 6.61 15.40 7.58
N ASP A 51 7.70 15.98 8.09
CA ASP A 51 8.63 16.79 7.30
C ASP A 51 9.49 15.91 6.37
N SER A 52 9.10 14.64 6.21
CA SER A 52 9.78 13.64 5.43
C SER A 52 8.98 13.20 4.19
N ALA A 53 9.71 12.92 3.11
CA ALA A 53 9.22 12.30 1.91
C ALA A 53 9.74 10.86 1.81
N PHE A 54 8.88 9.93 1.41
CA PHE A 54 9.25 8.55 1.10
C PHE A 54 9.63 8.44 -0.38
N LEU A 55 10.79 7.87 -0.68
CA LEU A 55 11.22 7.66 -2.07
C LEU A 55 10.77 6.27 -2.55
N VAL A 56 9.86 6.25 -3.52
CA VAL A 56 9.29 5.01 -4.06
C VAL A 56 9.59 4.88 -5.54
N PRO A 57 10.50 3.96 -5.96
CA PRO A 57 10.74 3.70 -7.38
C PRO A 57 9.48 3.15 -8.06
N THR A 58 9.18 3.65 -9.25
CA THR A 58 7.97 3.26 -9.99
C THR A 58 8.16 3.28 -11.50
N HIS A 59 7.25 2.61 -12.19
CA HIS A 59 7.04 2.78 -13.63
C HIS A 59 5.82 3.67 -13.83
N HIS A 60 5.96 4.76 -14.56
CA HIS A 60 4.87 5.71 -14.82
C HIS A 60 3.62 5.03 -15.39
N ILE A 61 3.80 3.97 -16.18
CA ILE A 61 2.69 3.21 -16.77
C ILE A 61 1.79 2.54 -15.71
N VAL A 62 2.36 2.12 -14.57
CA VAL A 62 1.57 1.53 -13.47
C VAL A 62 0.61 2.56 -12.90
N LEU A 63 1.11 3.77 -12.68
CA LEU A 63 0.28 4.84 -12.13
C LEU A 63 -0.74 5.32 -13.16
N ALA A 64 -0.34 5.48 -14.43
CA ALA A 64 -1.24 5.91 -15.49
C ALA A 64 -2.37 4.90 -15.77
N ALA A 65 -2.10 3.60 -15.58
CA ALA A 65 -3.09 2.56 -15.80
C ALA A 65 -4.08 2.39 -14.63
N ASN A 66 -3.67 2.76 -13.40
CA ASN A 66 -4.46 2.45 -12.20
C ASN A 66 -5.01 3.69 -11.47
N CYS A 67 -4.51 4.90 -11.78
CA CYS A 67 -4.85 6.11 -11.04
C CYS A 67 -5.44 7.16 -11.98
N ALA A 68 -6.70 7.53 -11.76
CA ALA A 68 -7.38 8.55 -12.57
C ALA A 68 -6.97 9.99 -12.19
N HIS A 69 -6.57 10.21 -10.95
CA HIS A 69 -6.26 11.55 -10.41
C HIS A 69 -4.77 11.77 -10.19
N ILE A 70 -3.92 11.18 -11.04
CA ILE A 70 -2.49 11.41 -10.92
C ILE A 70 -2.07 12.67 -11.68
N PRO A 71 -1.13 13.48 -11.16
CA PRO A 71 -0.55 14.57 -11.93
C PRO A 71 0.08 14.07 -13.23
N ARG A 72 0.09 14.91 -14.26
CA ARG A 72 0.72 14.57 -15.54
C ARG A 72 2.18 14.23 -15.34
N ILE A 73 2.53 12.97 -15.58
CA ILE A 73 3.89 12.47 -15.43
C ILE A 73 4.65 12.75 -16.73
N PRO A 74 5.75 13.52 -16.72
CA PRO A 74 6.55 13.76 -17.90
C PRO A 74 7.19 12.45 -18.37
N VAL A 75 7.37 12.33 -19.69
CA VAL A 75 8.09 11.19 -20.25
C VAL A 75 9.55 11.25 -19.77
N SER A 76 9.98 10.20 -19.11
CA SER A 76 11.37 10.07 -18.64
C SER A 76 12.14 9.03 -19.44
N ARG A 77 13.36 9.37 -19.75
CA ARG A 77 14.39 8.44 -20.28
C ARG A 77 15.51 8.40 -19.27
N PRO A 78 15.53 7.40 -18.38
CA PRO A 78 16.63 7.25 -17.42
C PRO A 78 17.98 7.23 -18.15
N GLN A 79 18.94 8.00 -17.65
CA GLN A 79 20.25 8.15 -18.26
C GLN A 79 21.31 7.40 -17.47
N MET A 80 22.07 6.55 -18.16
CA MET A 80 23.22 5.89 -17.54
C MET A 80 24.32 6.91 -17.31
N ARG A 81 24.83 6.99 -16.09
CA ARG A 81 25.97 7.81 -15.71
C ARG A 81 27.28 7.06 -15.95
N SER A 82 28.41 7.77 -16.00
CA SER A 82 29.74 7.21 -16.15
C SER A 82 30.13 6.23 -15.03
N ASN A 83 29.51 6.33 -13.85
CA ASN A 83 29.72 5.41 -12.74
C ASN A 83 28.84 4.14 -12.79
N GLY A 84 28.13 3.88 -13.90
CA GLY A 84 27.26 2.73 -14.05
C GLY A 84 25.91 2.83 -13.30
N MET A 85 25.63 3.97 -12.65
CA MET A 85 24.35 4.24 -12.02
C MET A 85 23.36 4.85 -13.01
N LEU A 86 22.09 4.61 -12.80
CA LEU A 86 21.00 5.13 -13.62
C LEU A 86 20.39 6.35 -12.92
N ALA A 87 20.51 7.52 -13.55
CA ALA A 87 19.86 8.74 -13.06
C ALA A 87 18.36 8.70 -13.42
N VAL A 88 17.51 8.60 -12.41
CA VAL A 88 16.05 8.53 -12.55
C VAL A 88 15.43 9.82 -11.99
N PRO A 89 14.54 10.52 -12.71
CA PRO A 89 13.93 11.75 -12.23
C PRO A 89 13.04 11.49 -11.02
N VAL A 90 13.08 12.41 -10.08
CA VAL A 90 12.22 12.39 -8.89
C VAL A 90 11.00 13.26 -9.11
N MET A 91 9.83 12.73 -8.77
CA MET A 91 8.57 13.43 -8.87
C MET A 91 7.89 13.56 -7.51
N PRO A 92 7.45 14.74 -7.12
CA PRO A 92 6.65 14.90 -5.90
C PRO A 92 5.25 14.29 -6.11
N LEU A 93 4.81 13.52 -5.13
CA LEU A 93 3.44 13.02 -5.05
C LEU A 93 2.89 13.31 -3.65
N VAL A 94 1.78 14.05 -3.59
CA VAL A 94 1.10 14.33 -2.33
C VAL A 94 -0.13 13.44 -2.22
N VAL A 95 -0.20 12.68 -1.12
CA VAL A 95 -1.31 11.78 -0.79
C VAL A 95 -1.80 12.07 0.64
N PRO A 96 -3.01 11.68 1.03
CA PRO A 96 -3.48 11.84 2.40
C PRO A 96 -2.55 11.24 3.46
N HIS A 97 -2.00 10.03 3.21
CA HIS A 97 -1.18 9.27 4.15
C HIS A 97 0.02 8.64 3.44
N ALA A 98 1.16 9.31 3.47
CA ALA A 98 2.37 8.86 2.77
C ALA A 98 2.89 7.50 3.30
N GLU A 99 2.76 7.24 4.60
CA GLU A 99 3.15 6.00 5.27
C GLU A 99 2.37 4.76 4.76
N ALA A 100 1.13 4.97 4.31
CA ALA A 100 0.27 3.92 3.76
C ALA A 100 0.38 3.77 2.24
N PHE A 101 1.25 4.53 1.59
CA PHE A 101 1.39 4.47 0.13
C PHE A 101 2.15 3.22 -0.34
N ALA A 102 3.16 2.76 0.40
CA ALA A 102 4.00 1.65 -0.01
C ALA A 102 3.21 0.33 -0.26
N PRO A 103 2.34 -0.14 0.65
CA PRO A 103 1.53 -1.34 0.40
C PRO A 103 0.53 -1.15 -0.74
N LEU A 104 -0.05 0.04 -0.88
CA LEU A 104 -0.93 0.37 -2.00
C LEU A 104 -0.17 0.31 -3.34
N HIS A 105 0.99 0.95 -3.43
CA HIS A 105 1.84 0.92 -4.62
C HIS A 105 2.29 -0.50 -4.98
N ALA A 106 2.71 -1.29 -3.99
CA ALA A 106 3.10 -2.69 -4.19
C ALA A 106 1.94 -3.52 -4.78
N PHE A 107 0.71 -3.26 -4.33
CA PHE A 107 -0.47 -3.87 -4.92
C PHE A 107 -0.69 -3.43 -6.37
N LEU A 108 -0.62 -2.14 -6.68
CA LEU A 108 -0.80 -1.63 -8.06
C LEU A 108 0.25 -2.19 -9.03
N VAL A 109 1.47 -2.47 -8.57
CA VAL A 109 2.53 -3.06 -9.40
C VAL A 109 2.32 -4.54 -9.66
N ALA A 110 1.91 -5.29 -8.65
CA ALA A 110 1.95 -6.74 -8.68
C ALA A 110 0.56 -7.42 -8.72
N HIS A 111 -0.51 -6.68 -8.41
CA HIS A 111 -1.89 -7.17 -8.20
C HIS A 111 -1.93 -8.42 -7.29
N ARG A 112 -1.06 -8.44 -6.26
CA ARG A 112 -0.95 -9.53 -5.29
C ARG A 112 -1.85 -9.25 -4.10
N LEU A 113 -3.07 -9.79 -4.17
CA LEU A 113 -4.09 -9.64 -3.12
C LEU A 113 -3.64 -10.23 -1.77
N ASP A 114 -2.93 -11.36 -1.80
CA ASP A 114 -2.36 -11.99 -0.62
C ASP A 114 -1.38 -11.07 0.15
N ARG A 115 -0.56 -10.32 -0.57
CA ARG A 115 0.37 -9.34 0.04
C ARG A 115 -0.35 -8.11 0.59
N LEU A 116 -1.35 -7.62 -0.13
CA LEU A 116 -2.17 -6.52 0.36
C LEU A 116 -2.87 -6.94 1.67
N MET A 117 -3.49 -8.10 1.68
CA MET A 117 -4.18 -8.62 2.87
C MET A 117 -3.23 -8.81 4.05
N SER A 118 -2.01 -9.30 3.83
CA SER A 118 -1.00 -9.42 4.89
C SER A 118 -0.55 -8.06 5.45
N ALA A 119 -0.66 -6.99 4.68
CA ALA A 119 -0.38 -5.63 5.15
C ALA A 119 -1.56 -5.01 5.92
N LEU A 120 -2.79 -5.44 5.61
CA LEU A 120 -4.02 -4.94 6.24
C LEU A 120 -4.38 -5.71 7.52
N LEU A 121 -4.19 -7.03 7.53
CA LEU A 121 -4.58 -7.92 8.62
C LEU A 121 -3.41 -8.82 9.04
N PRO A 122 -2.98 -8.78 10.31
CA PRO A 122 -1.92 -9.63 10.85
C PRO A 122 -2.45 -11.04 11.17
N VAL A 123 -2.90 -11.74 10.13
CA VAL A 123 -3.44 -13.11 10.24
C VAL A 123 -2.58 -14.08 9.42
N PRO A 124 -2.53 -15.37 9.80
CA PRO A 124 -1.81 -16.37 9.03
C PRO A 124 -2.30 -16.44 7.57
N PRO A 125 -1.38 -16.58 6.59
CA PRO A 125 -1.77 -16.69 5.18
C PRO A 125 -2.74 -17.84 4.89
N SER A 126 -2.71 -18.91 5.69
CA SER A 126 -3.63 -20.05 5.58
C SER A 126 -5.10 -19.65 5.75
N MET A 127 -5.39 -18.66 6.58
CA MET A 127 -6.77 -18.15 6.77
C MET A 127 -7.28 -17.35 5.57
N LEU A 128 -6.39 -16.87 4.74
CA LEU A 128 -6.68 -16.07 3.53
C LEU A 128 -6.45 -16.86 2.25
N SER A 129 -6.15 -18.15 2.33
CA SER A 129 -5.79 -18.99 1.18
C SER A 129 -6.92 -19.17 0.16
N GLY A 130 -8.16 -18.86 0.53
CA GLY A 130 -9.32 -18.83 -0.36
C GLY A 130 -9.46 -17.55 -1.18
N ALA A 131 -8.67 -16.52 -0.91
CA ALA A 131 -8.73 -15.24 -1.64
C ALA A 131 -8.24 -15.42 -3.08
N ARG A 132 -9.05 -15.00 -4.05
CA ARG A 132 -8.74 -15.13 -5.50
C ARG A 132 -8.93 -13.80 -6.19
N ALA A 133 -7.82 -13.20 -6.63
CA ALA A 133 -7.84 -12.00 -7.44
C ALA A 133 -8.50 -12.27 -8.82
N GLY A 134 -9.19 -11.25 -9.36
CA GLY A 134 -9.78 -11.29 -10.69
C GLY A 134 -10.99 -12.21 -10.84
N THR A 135 -11.56 -12.74 -9.75
CA THR A 135 -12.75 -13.59 -9.84
C THR A 135 -14.02 -12.77 -10.07
N SER A 136 -14.69 -13.05 -11.22
CA SER A 136 -16.04 -12.53 -11.50
C SER A 136 -17.14 -13.33 -10.81
N ALA A 137 -16.78 -14.29 -9.93
CA ALA A 137 -17.74 -15.12 -9.25
C ALA A 137 -18.68 -14.30 -8.36
N ALA A 138 -19.92 -14.74 -8.24
CA ALA A 138 -20.88 -14.18 -7.30
C ALA A 138 -20.29 -14.23 -5.88
N GLY A 139 -20.08 -13.07 -5.25
CA GLY A 139 -19.48 -12.96 -3.92
C GLY A 139 -18.06 -12.37 -3.84
N GLY A 140 -17.40 -12.17 -5.00
CA GLY A 140 -16.09 -11.50 -5.05
C GLY A 140 -14.90 -12.34 -4.57
N PRO A 141 -13.71 -11.74 -4.42
CA PRO A 141 -12.46 -12.47 -4.16
C PRO A 141 -12.40 -13.17 -2.78
N PHE A 142 -13.26 -12.82 -1.84
CA PHE A 142 -13.29 -13.36 -0.47
C PHE A 142 -14.49 -14.25 -0.18
N ALA A 143 -15.31 -14.64 -1.19
CA ALA A 143 -16.54 -15.38 -1.01
C ALA A 143 -16.40 -16.71 -0.24
N HIS A 144 -15.20 -17.31 -0.25
CA HIS A 144 -14.90 -18.57 0.41
C HIS A 144 -14.19 -18.40 1.75
N ILE A 145 -14.04 -17.18 2.23
CA ILE A 145 -13.39 -16.86 3.51
C ILE A 145 -14.44 -16.39 4.51
N SER A 146 -14.48 -17.03 5.65
CA SER A 146 -15.39 -16.65 6.73
C SER A 146 -14.85 -15.44 7.50
N ALA A 147 -15.39 -14.25 7.26
CA ALA A 147 -15.02 -13.06 7.98
C ALA A 147 -15.18 -13.20 9.51
N PRO A 148 -16.24 -13.85 10.06
CA PRO A 148 -16.34 -14.10 11.49
C PRO A 148 -15.22 -14.97 12.06
N GLN A 149 -14.76 -16.00 11.33
CA GLN A 149 -13.64 -16.83 11.80
C GLN A 149 -12.32 -16.04 11.84
N VAL A 150 -12.07 -15.21 10.82
CA VAL A 150 -10.89 -14.34 10.78
C VAL A 150 -10.97 -13.29 11.89
N ALA A 151 -12.15 -12.72 12.16
CA ALA A 151 -12.37 -11.77 13.24
C ALA A 151 -12.12 -12.39 14.62
N THR A 152 -12.61 -13.61 14.86
CA THR A 152 -12.36 -14.35 16.11
C THR A 152 -10.87 -14.59 16.33
N PHE A 153 -10.16 -15.03 15.28
CA PHE A 153 -8.71 -15.21 15.35
C PHE A 153 -8.01 -13.89 15.65
N LEU A 154 -8.37 -12.81 14.97
CA LEU A 154 -7.77 -11.48 15.13
C LEU A 154 -7.98 -10.96 16.56
N ALA A 155 -9.20 -11.10 17.12
CA ALA A 155 -9.53 -10.69 18.49
C ALA A 155 -8.78 -11.52 19.54
N ALA A 156 -8.60 -12.83 19.30
CA ALA A 156 -7.87 -13.73 20.19
C ALA A 156 -6.35 -13.49 20.15
N SER A 157 -5.78 -13.21 18.96
CA SER A 157 -4.35 -13.03 18.77
C SER A 157 -3.82 -11.64 19.12
N ALA A 158 -4.70 -10.65 19.28
CA ALA A 158 -4.32 -9.30 19.67
C ALA A 158 -3.70 -9.31 21.08
N SER A 159 -2.46 -8.83 21.19
CA SER A 159 -1.70 -8.78 22.44
C SER A 159 -1.77 -7.38 23.10
N GLY A 160 -1.63 -7.36 24.42
CA GLY A 160 -1.69 -6.11 25.19
C GLY A 160 -3.11 -5.53 25.24
N ASP A 161 -3.22 -4.23 25.02
CA ASP A 161 -4.53 -3.59 24.85
C ASP A 161 -5.12 -3.94 23.47
N LYS A 162 -5.95 -4.98 23.45
CA LYS A 162 -6.59 -5.52 22.26
C LYS A 162 -7.33 -4.43 21.46
N MET A 163 -8.07 -3.56 22.16
CA MET A 163 -8.84 -2.50 21.49
C MET A 163 -7.92 -1.49 20.79
N SER A 164 -6.85 -1.07 21.45
CA SER A 164 -5.86 -0.16 20.86
C SER A 164 -5.17 -0.77 19.64
N ALA A 165 -4.81 -2.06 19.71
CA ALA A 165 -4.22 -2.78 18.58
C ALA A 165 -5.18 -2.84 17.38
N LEU A 166 -6.46 -3.16 17.59
CA LEU A 166 -7.47 -3.17 16.54
C LEU A 166 -7.74 -1.78 15.97
N MET A 167 -7.74 -0.75 16.81
CA MET A 167 -7.83 0.66 16.35
C MET A 167 -6.63 1.07 15.49
N ALA A 168 -5.43 0.54 15.72
CA ALA A 168 -4.29 0.77 14.85
C ALA A 168 -4.51 0.18 13.45
N LEU A 169 -5.12 -1.01 13.35
CA LEU A 169 -5.48 -1.61 12.07
C LEU A 169 -6.54 -0.78 11.32
N THR A 170 -7.56 -0.27 12.02
CA THR A 170 -8.55 0.62 11.37
C THR A 170 -7.91 1.86 10.77
N ARG A 171 -6.88 2.43 11.43
CA ARG A 171 -6.13 3.57 10.90
C ARG A 171 -5.40 3.19 9.62
N THR A 172 -4.77 2.01 9.57
CA THR A 172 -4.07 1.53 8.37
C THR A 172 -5.02 1.33 7.20
N VAL A 173 -6.15 0.64 7.41
CA VAL A 173 -7.16 0.43 6.36
C VAL A 173 -7.73 1.78 5.88
N SER A 174 -8.08 2.68 6.81
CA SER A 174 -8.57 4.02 6.49
C SER A 174 -7.53 4.85 5.70
N ALA A 175 -6.25 4.75 6.04
CA ALA A 175 -5.19 5.46 5.35
C ALA A 175 -5.04 5.00 3.90
N ILE A 176 -5.06 3.67 3.65
CA ILE A 176 -5.02 3.11 2.30
C ILE A 176 -6.29 3.50 1.52
N TRP A 177 -7.46 3.40 2.14
CA TRP A 177 -8.73 3.81 1.54
C TRP A 177 -8.70 5.27 1.08
N ARG A 178 -8.24 6.19 1.95
CA ARG A 178 -8.13 7.62 1.61
C ARG A 178 -7.13 7.89 0.48
N ASN A 179 -6.02 7.18 0.47
CA ASN A 179 -5.05 7.27 -0.62
C ASN A 179 -5.65 6.77 -1.94
N ALA A 180 -6.39 5.64 -1.91
CA ALA A 180 -7.06 5.09 -3.09
C ALA A 180 -8.11 6.05 -3.66
N CYS A 181 -8.91 6.69 -2.80
CA CYS A 181 -9.86 7.73 -3.19
C CYS A 181 -9.15 8.94 -3.81
N ALA A 182 -8.10 9.45 -3.15
CA ALA A 182 -7.37 10.63 -3.62
C ALA A 182 -6.70 10.41 -4.98
N LEU A 183 -6.21 9.20 -5.23
CA LEU A 183 -5.58 8.82 -6.50
C LEU A 183 -6.60 8.40 -7.57
N GLY A 184 -7.88 8.23 -7.21
CA GLY A 184 -8.91 7.77 -8.14
C GLY A 184 -8.66 6.35 -8.63
N ILE A 185 -8.40 5.42 -7.72
CA ILE A 185 -8.15 4.02 -8.06
C ILE A 185 -9.48 3.27 -8.13
N PHE A 186 -9.74 2.59 -9.25
CA PHE A 186 -10.97 1.83 -9.52
C PHE A 186 -10.75 0.31 -9.61
N ASP A 187 -9.71 -0.19 -8.92
CA ASP A 187 -9.44 -1.62 -8.87
C ASP A 187 -10.43 -2.34 -7.94
N ARG A 188 -11.19 -3.28 -8.50
CA ARG A 188 -12.24 -4.01 -7.79
C ARG A 188 -11.69 -4.88 -6.65
N ASP A 189 -10.54 -5.51 -6.86
CA ASP A 189 -9.94 -6.40 -5.85
C ASP A 189 -9.41 -5.59 -4.66
N LEU A 190 -8.88 -4.38 -4.92
CA LEU A 190 -8.49 -3.44 -3.86
C LEU A 190 -9.68 -3.08 -2.98
N TRP A 191 -10.79 -2.68 -3.59
CA TRP A 191 -11.99 -2.28 -2.84
C TRP A 191 -12.57 -3.44 -2.03
N ALA A 192 -12.66 -4.63 -2.63
CA ALA A 192 -13.09 -5.83 -1.91
C ALA A 192 -12.17 -6.18 -0.73
N ALA A 193 -10.84 -5.99 -0.87
CA ALA A 193 -9.89 -6.20 0.22
C ALA A 193 -10.09 -5.21 1.37
N LEU A 194 -10.34 -3.95 1.05
CA LEU A 194 -10.62 -2.92 2.06
C LEU A 194 -11.93 -3.21 2.80
N ASP A 195 -13.01 -3.53 2.07
CA ASP A 195 -14.32 -3.86 2.65
C ASP A 195 -14.24 -5.10 3.55
N PHE A 196 -13.60 -6.16 3.09
CA PHE A 196 -13.38 -7.38 3.87
C PHE A 196 -12.55 -7.10 5.13
N SER A 197 -11.50 -6.28 5.02
CA SER A 197 -10.67 -5.91 6.16
C SER A 197 -11.47 -5.11 7.20
N TRP A 198 -12.34 -4.20 6.77
CA TRP A 198 -13.25 -3.46 7.64
C TRP A 198 -14.20 -4.39 8.39
N GLU A 199 -14.85 -5.31 7.67
CA GLU A 199 -15.76 -6.29 8.26
C GLU A 199 -15.08 -7.12 9.34
N VAL A 200 -13.88 -7.64 9.07
CA VAL A 200 -13.09 -8.45 10.00
C VAL A 200 -12.70 -7.64 11.25
N ILE A 201 -12.17 -6.43 11.07
CA ILE A 201 -11.69 -5.62 12.19
C ILE A 201 -12.86 -5.17 13.07
N LEU A 202 -13.98 -4.72 12.49
CA LEU A 202 -15.16 -4.33 13.24
C LEU A 202 -15.77 -5.51 13.98
N GLY A 203 -15.82 -6.69 13.38
CA GLY A 203 -16.23 -7.93 14.04
C GLY A 203 -15.35 -8.26 15.24
N ALA A 204 -14.02 -8.17 15.08
CA ALA A 204 -13.06 -8.40 16.17
C ALA A 204 -13.20 -7.36 17.29
N MET A 205 -13.38 -6.08 16.97
CA MET A 205 -13.61 -5.02 17.96
C MET A 205 -14.89 -5.25 18.76
N ASN A 206 -15.96 -5.67 18.09
CA ASN A 206 -17.22 -5.99 18.76
C ASN A 206 -17.07 -7.16 19.74
N MET A 207 -16.35 -8.23 19.35
CA MET A 207 -16.06 -9.37 20.24
C MET A 207 -15.27 -8.95 21.49
N VAL A 208 -14.25 -8.09 21.32
CA VAL A 208 -13.46 -7.56 22.43
C VAL A 208 -14.33 -6.67 23.34
N ALA A 209 -15.18 -5.81 22.77
CA ALA A 209 -16.06 -4.92 23.54
C ALA A 209 -17.11 -5.68 24.34
N THR A 210 -17.61 -6.81 23.83
CA THR A 210 -18.61 -7.65 24.50
C THR A 210 -18.01 -8.70 25.44
N GLY A 211 -16.67 -8.80 25.51
CA GLY A 211 -15.99 -9.80 26.36
C GLY A 211 -16.19 -11.24 25.87
N THR A 212 -16.45 -11.44 24.58
CA THR A 212 -16.70 -12.77 24.00
C THR A 212 -15.39 -13.51 23.66
N VAL A 213 -14.22 -12.80 23.75
CA VAL A 213 -12.87 -13.33 23.46
C VAL A 213 -11.85 -12.83 24.47
#